data_e5db7196365ef6b92981d3de2353ed59
#
_entry.id   e5db7196365ef6b92981d3de2353ed59
#
_cell.length_a   1.000
_cell.length_b   1.000
_cell.length_c   1.000
_cell.angle_alpha   90.00
_cell.angle_beta   90.00
_cell.angle_gamma   90.00
#
_symmetry.space_group_name_H-M   'P 1'
#
loop_
_entity.id
_entity.type
_entity.pdbx_description
1 polymer ?
#
loop_
_entity_poly.entity_id
_entity_poly.type
_entity_poly.pdbx_seq_one_letter_code
_entity_poly.pdbx_strand_id
1 'polypeptide(L)'
;MPPPSPTVAELQQQLANGEVTVREIVEAALARIDALDQAGPSINAVIELNPEAIDIADALDAELASGEMRSPMHGIPVLIKDNIATGDQMETTAGSLALVGLKATADSAVARQLREAGMVILGKTNLSEWANIRSFQSSSGWSGRGGQTVNPHQLDRNPSGSSSGSAAAVASGYVAVTVGTETNGSIVSPAGNCGVVGIKPTVGLVSRVGVIPISHSQDTIGPIARSVADAAALLNVLAVPDPEDSASRGEWPITVSAATPAATPEMTILPIPSYPAQPDGGVPVVDYTAELDPTGLQGARIGVVRSQTGFSPHADAVFEEALAALVAAGAELVDPVEVPSGADPAWGADTLPVLEWELKAGLAEYFAGFLPEGAPITSLADVIAFNEENAADEMPWFDQAIFLNAEARTGLDDIEYINAVIRIQAAGRDNGIDAALAANNLDALVAPTNGPATRIDLVNGDHWLGGTSTLAAIAGYPLVTVPAGYRHGLPIGITFMGGAYSDATLVRLSYAFEQQVAVWQEPAFTPGGILPPA
;
A
#
# COMPACT_ATOMS: atom_id res chain seq x y z
N MET A 1 28.86 6.81 -1.65
CA MET A 1 27.65 6.32 -1.02
C MET A 1 27.78 4.80 -0.85
N PRO A 2 27.29 4.19 0.23
CA PRO A 2 27.19 2.74 0.32
C PRO A 2 26.37 2.19 -0.87
N PRO A 3 26.62 0.97 -1.36
CA PRO A 3 25.86 0.39 -2.47
C PRO A 3 24.39 0.17 -2.07
N PRO A 4 23.46 0.13 -3.04
CA PRO A 4 22.08 -0.23 -2.76
C PRO A 4 21.98 -1.69 -2.29
N SER A 5 20.96 -2.00 -1.48
CA SER A 5 20.69 -3.38 -1.07
C SER A 5 20.60 -4.29 -2.30
N PRO A 6 21.21 -5.48 -2.29
CA PRO A 6 20.95 -6.50 -3.32
C PRO A 6 19.48 -6.91 -3.36
N THR A 7 19.06 -7.66 -4.38
CA THR A 7 17.73 -8.30 -4.44
C THR A 7 17.61 -9.38 -3.37
N VAL A 8 16.37 -9.77 -3.04
CA VAL A 8 16.13 -10.88 -2.11
C VAL A 8 16.86 -12.14 -2.56
N ALA A 9 16.78 -12.49 -3.86
CA ALA A 9 17.43 -13.68 -4.39
C ALA A 9 18.96 -13.64 -4.28
N GLU A 10 19.58 -12.47 -4.52
CA GLU A 10 21.03 -12.29 -4.33
C GLU A 10 21.43 -12.41 -2.87
N LEU A 11 20.69 -11.81 -1.93
CA LEU A 11 20.93 -11.92 -0.50
C LEU A 11 20.81 -13.38 -0.02
N GLN A 12 19.77 -14.09 -0.47
CA GLN A 12 19.58 -15.51 -0.14
C GLN A 12 20.76 -16.37 -0.65
N GLN A 13 21.23 -16.09 -1.86
CA GLN A 13 22.36 -16.81 -2.41
C GLN A 13 23.66 -16.53 -1.64
N GLN A 14 23.91 -15.27 -1.29
CA GLN A 14 25.09 -14.86 -0.51
C GLN A 14 25.10 -15.52 0.89
N LEU A 15 23.93 -15.53 1.57
CA LEU A 15 23.75 -16.22 2.86
C LEU A 15 24.00 -17.73 2.72
N ALA A 16 23.40 -18.38 1.72
CA ALA A 16 23.54 -19.82 1.49
C ALA A 16 25.00 -20.21 1.17
N ASN A 17 25.77 -19.35 0.51
CA ASN A 17 27.18 -19.56 0.21
C ASN A 17 28.11 -19.21 1.38
N GLY A 18 27.57 -18.60 2.45
CA GLY A 18 28.37 -18.08 3.56
C GLY A 18 29.26 -16.89 3.17
N GLU A 19 28.88 -16.13 2.13
CA GLU A 19 29.60 -14.95 1.65
C GLU A 19 29.34 -13.73 2.54
N VAL A 20 28.16 -13.69 3.18
CA VAL A 20 27.71 -12.65 4.12
C VAL A 20 26.96 -13.30 5.29
N THR A 21 26.88 -12.59 6.40
CA THR A 21 26.04 -12.90 7.55
C THR A 21 24.79 -12.02 7.55
N VAL A 22 23.76 -12.41 8.31
CA VAL A 22 22.56 -11.58 8.52
C VAL A 22 22.96 -10.25 9.15
N ARG A 23 23.88 -10.27 10.12
CA ARG A 23 24.42 -9.07 10.74
C ARG A 23 25.03 -8.11 9.71
N GLU A 24 25.90 -8.60 8.82
CA GLU A 24 26.53 -7.77 7.80
C GLU A 24 25.52 -7.16 6.84
N ILE A 25 24.43 -7.88 6.48
CA ILE A 25 23.34 -7.35 5.66
C ILE A 25 22.63 -6.21 6.40
N VAL A 26 22.31 -6.39 7.68
CA VAL A 26 21.64 -5.37 8.50
C VAL A 26 22.53 -4.14 8.68
N GLU A 27 23.83 -4.34 8.98
CA GLU A 27 24.79 -3.24 9.11
C GLU A 27 24.94 -2.45 7.81
N ALA A 28 24.95 -3.12 6.65
CA ALA A 28 25.00 -2.45 5.36
C ALA A 28 23.74 -1.61 5.09
N ALA A 29 22.55 -2.12 5.44
CA ALA A 29 21.29 -1.39 5.33
C ALA A 29 21.28 -0.15 6.25
N LEU A 30 21.68 -0.30 7.51
CA LEU A 30 21.78 0.81 8.47
C LEU A 30 22.77 1.87 8.00
N ALA A 31 23.94 1.47 7.48
CA ALA A 31 24.93 2.41 6.96
C ALA A 31 24.41 3.19 5.73
N ARG A 32 23.56 2.57 4.90
CA ARG A 32 22.96 3.27 3.77
C ARG A 32 21.87 4.24 4.23
N ILE A 33 21.06 3.87 5.21
CA ILE A 33 20.07 4.75 5.84
C ILE A 33 20.78 5.96 6.46
N ASP A 34 21.83 5.75 7.27
CA ASP A 34 22.60 6.84 7.88
C ASP A 34 23.16 7.82 6.84
N ALA A 35 23.62 7.30 5.71
CA ALA A 35 24.23 8.14 4.65
C ALA A 35 23.22 8.93 3.81
N LEU A 36 21.95 8.51 3.71
CA LEU A 36 21.00 9.04 2.75
C LEU A 36 19.70 9.58 3.37
N ASP A 37 19.31 9.09 4.55
CA ASP A 37 17.98 9.39 5.09
C ASP A 37 17.94 10.71 5.85
N GLN A 38 18.82 10.89 6.86
CA GLN A 38 18.93 12.13 7.63
C GLN A 38 20.17 12.96 7.24
N ALA A 39 21.09 12.34 6.47
CA ALA A 39 22.28 12.99 5.92
C ALA A 39 22.24 12.96 4.38
N GLY A 40 23.22 13.56 3.74
CA GLY A 40 23.31 13.58 2.28
C GLY A 40 22.08 14.19 1.62
N PRO A 41 21.30 13.41 0.82
CA PRO A 41 20.08 13.88 0.17
C PRO A 41 18.91 14.12 1.14
N SER A 42 18.98 13.60 2.36
CA SER A 42 17.95 13.75 3.41
C SER A 42 16.57 13.30 2.92
N ILE A 43 16.45 12.04 2.55
CA ILE A 43 15.21 11.46 2.00
C ILE A 43 14.09 11.45 3.03
N ASN A 44 14.42 11.26 4.31
CA ASN A 44 13.50 11.21 5.43
C ASN A 44 12.39 10.17 5.24
N ALA A 45 12.79 8.96 4.81
CA ALA A 45 11.90 7.83 4.59
C ALA A 45 11.69 6.97 5.83
N VAL A 46 12.61 7.01 6.80
CA VAL A 46 12.57 6.23 8.04
C VAL A 46 12.21 7.14 9.20
N ILE A 47 11.15 6.79 9.93
CA ILE A 47 10.69 7.58 11.09
C ILE A 47 11.26 7.05 12.40
N GLU A 48 11.56 5.74 12.47
CA GLU A 48 12.16 5.08 13.63
C GLU A 48 12.95 3.84 13.22
N LEU A 49 14.12 3.64 13.79
CA LEU A 49 14.91 2.42 13.64
C LEU A 49 14.69 1.48 14.84
N ASN A 50 14.70 0.18 14.56
CA ASN A 50 14.61 -0.84 15.59
C ASN A 50 15.93 -0.91 16.36
N PRO A 51 15.96 -0.58 17.67
CA PRO A 51 17.19 -0.64 18.47
C PRO A 51 17.69 -2.07 18.67
N GLU A 52 16.85 -3.09 18.47
CA GLU A 52 17.17 -4.51 18.66
C GLU A 52 17.60 -5.21 17.35
N ALA A 53 17.66 -4.47 16.21
CA ALA A 53 17.89 -5.07 14.88
C ALA A 53 19.18 -5.89 14.79
N ILE A 54 20.27 -5.43 15.42
CA ILE A 54 21.57 -6.13 15.43
C ILE A 54 21.50 -7.40 16.28
N ASP A 55 20.89 -7.36 17.46
CA ASP A 55 20.75 -8.52 18.33
C ASP A 55 19.88 -9.61 17.68
N ILE A 56 18.82 -9.17 16.95
CA ILE A 56 17.97 -10.08 16.16
C ILE A 56 18.79 -10.71 15.02
N ALA A 57 19.62 -9.93 14.33
CA ALA A 57 20.48 -10.44 13.26
C ALA A 57 21.47 -11.49 13.78
N ASP A 58 22.12 -11.24 14.93
CA ASP A 58 23.02 -12.19 15.57
C ASP A 58 22.31 -13.50 15.94
N ALA A 59 21.07 -13.42 16.42
CA ALA A 59 20.26 -14.60 16.74
C ALA A 59 19.93 -15.42 15.49
N LEU A 60 19.57 -14.76 14.37
CA LEU A 60 19.29 -15.43 13.11
C LEU A 60 20.54 -16.04 12.47
N ASP A 61 21.72 -15.41 12.61
CA ASP A 61 23.00 -16.00 12.22
C ASP A 61 23.31 -17.27 13.02
N ALA A 62 22.99 -17.30 14.31
CA ALA A 62 23.15 -18.50 15.14
C ALA A 62 22.21 -19.63 14.72
N GLU A 63 20.98 -19.32 14.30
CA GLU A 63 20.05 -20.30 13.72
C GLU A 63 20.60 -20.89 12.42
N LEU A 64 21.07 -20.05 11.48
CA LEU A 64 21.70 -20.52 10.25
C LEU A 64 22.93 -21.41 10.52
N ALA A 65 23.77 -21.04 11.48
CA ALA A 65 24.93 -21.84 11.88
C ALA A 65 24.54 -23.20 12.46
N SER A 66 23.34 -23.34 13.05
CA SER A 66 22.80 -24.63 13.54
C SER A 66 22.11 -25.43 12.44
N GLY A 67 21.97 -24.87 11.24
CA GLY A 67 21.25 -25.47 10.10
C GLY A 67 19.75 -25.20 10.11
N GLU A 68 19.28 -24.26 10.92
CA GLU A 68 17.90 -23.82 11.00
C GLU A 68 17.67 -22.61 10.10
N MET A 69 16.80 -22.73 9.11
CA MET A 69 16.32 -21.64 8.25
C MET A 69 14.79 -21.62 8.31
N ARG A 70 14.21 -20.55 8.83
CA ARG A 70 12.75 -20.46 9.08
C ARG A 70 11.95 -20.42 7.77
N SER A 71 12.45 -19.69 6.77
CA SER A 71 11.81 -19.54 5.46
C SER A 71 12.83 -19.06 4.41
N PRO A 72 12.45 -18.99 3.12
CA PRO A 72 13.29 -18.32 2.11
C PRO A 72 13.60 -16.86 2.41
N MET A 73 12.85 -16.20 3.28
CA MET A 73 13.09 -14.79 3.68
C MET A 73 13.91 -14.64 4.96
N HIS A 74 14.46 -15.74 5.50
CA HIS A 74 15.29 -15.72 6.70
C HIS A 74 16.51 -14.81 6.53
N GLY A 75 16.70 -13.90 7.49
CA GLY A 75 17.82 -12.94 7.50
C GLY A 75 17.61 -11.71 6.59
N ILE A 76 16.52 -11.62 5.84
CA ILE A 76 16.26 -10.47 4.97
C ILE A 76 15.70 -9.30 5.78
N PRO A 77 16.34 -8.10 5.74
CA PRO A 77 15.82 -6.92 6.42
C PRO A 77 14.61 -6.35 5.69
N VAL A 78 13.63 -5.87 6.47
CA VAL A 78 12.41 -5.23 5.99
C VAL A 78 12.10 -3.98 6.81
N LEU A 79 11.64 -2.92 6.17
CA LEU A 79 11.05 -1.77 6.82
C LEU A 79 9.53 -1.84 6.66
N ILE A 80 8.79 -1.43 7.71
CA ILE A 80 7.33 -1.47 7.70
C ILE A 80 6.76 -0.09 7.98
N LYS A 81 5.61 0.22 7.40
CA LYS A 81 4.94 1.52 7.57
C LYS A 81 4.53 1.74 9.03
N ASP A 82 4.65 2.98 9.53
CA ASP A 82 4.43 3.35 10.93
C ASP A 82 2.96 3.27 11.40
N ASN A 83 2.08 2.68 10.62
CA ASN A 83 0.74 2.29 11.05
C ASN A 83 0.59 0.78 11.30
N ILE A 84 1.66 0.00 11.19
CA ILE A 84 1.69 -1.45 11.43
C ILE A 84 2.29 -1.70 12.81
N ALA A 85 1.49 -2.21 13.75
CA ALA A 85 1.89 -2.38 15.14
C ALA A 85 3.01 -3.41 15.31
N THR A 86 3.96 -3.09 16.21
CA THR A 86 4.99 -3.99 16.71
C THR A 86 5.03 -3.98 18.24
N GLY A 87 4.99 -5.15 18.86
CA GLY A 87 5.06 -5.34 20.31
C GLY A 87 6.49 -5.35 20.85
N ASP A 88 7.33 -4.42 20.36
CA ASP A 88 8.73 -4.29 20.71
C ASP A 88 9.07 -2.89 21.26
N GLN A 89 10.31 -2.42 21.09
CA GLN A 89 10.72 -1.11 21.58
C GLN A 89 10.28 0.05 20.70
N MET A 90 9.88 -0.22 19.44
CA MET A 90 9.41 0.81 18.51
C MET A 90 7.98 1.24 18.83
N GLU A 91 7.66 2.46 18.40
CA GLU A 91 6.32 3.01 18.47
C GLU A 91 5.54 2.74 17.17
N THR A 92 4.24 2.89 17.21
CA THR A 92 3.35 2.83 16.05
C THR A 92 2.39 3.99 16.13
N THR A 93 2.64 5.03 15.35
CA THR A 93 2.03 6.35 15.57
C THR A 93 1.18 6.84 14.42
N ALA A 94 1.15 6.14 13.27
CA ALA A 94 0.60 6.68 12.03
C ALA A 94 1.16 8.08 11.68
N GLY A 95 2.39 8.40 12.13
CA GLY A 95 3.06 9.67 11.96
C GLY A 95 2.57 10.80 12.87
N SER A 96 1.61 10.58 13.75
CA SER A 96 1.02 11.58 14.63
C SER A 96 1.75 11.67 15.97
N LEU A 97 1.86 12.88 16.49
CA LEU A 97 2.38 13.13 17.84
C LEU A 97 1.41 12.64 18.92
N ALA A 98 0.12 12.45 18.61
CA ALA A 98 -0.89 11.96 19.54
C ALA A 98 -0.59 10.55 20.09
N LEU A 99 0.14 9.73 19.32
CA LEU A 99 0.47 8.36 19.70
C LEU A 99 1.93 8.19 20.14
N VAL A 100 2.74 9.25 20.14
CA VAL A 100 4.13 9.20 20.64
C VAL A 100 4.15 8.88 22.13
N GLY A 101 5.01 7.94 22.51
CA GLY A 101 5.10 7.41 23.88
C GLY A 101 4.11 6.27 24.18
N LEU A 102 3.24 5.93 23.24
CA LEU A 102 2.26 4.84 23.35
C LEU A 102 2.73 3.65 22.50
N LYS A 103 3.47 2.71 23.11
CA LYS A 103 3.90 1.49 22.43
C LYS A 103 2.73 0.53 22.30
N ALA A 104 2.63 -0.14 21.14
CA ALA A 104 1.65 -1.18 20.96
C ALA A 104 1.91 -2.36 21.94
N THR A 105 0.84 -2.95 22.46
CA THR A 105 0.92 -4.05 23.45
C THR A 105 1.23 -5.40 22.82
N ALA A 106 1.12 -5.52 21.49
CA ALA A 106 1.35 -6.74 20.74
C ALA A 106 1.80 -6.44 19.29
N ASP A 107 2.41 -7.42 18.66
CA ASP A 107 2.66 -7.42 17.22
C ASP A 107 1.32 -7.47 16.45
N SER A 108 1.24 -6.74 15.35
CA SER A 108 0.26 -7.01 14.31
C SER A 108 0.44 -8.42 13.73
N ALA A 109 -0.58 -8.94 13.05
CA ALA A 109 -0.45 -10.20 12.32
C ALA A 109 0.73 -10.16 11.33
N VAL A 110 0.89 -9.05 10.62
CA VAL A 110 1.99 -8.83 9.67
C VAL A 110 3.36 -8.86 10.37
N ALA A 111 3.54 -8.13 11.48
CA ALA A 111 4.81 -8.12 12.21
C ALA A 111 5.16 -9.52 12.74
N ARG A 112 4.18 -10.25 13.25
CA ARG A 112 4.35 -11.65 13.70
C ARG A 112 4.80 -12.55 12.55
N GLN A 113 4.13 -12.49 11.38
CA GLN A 113 4.47 -13.29 10.20
C GLN A 113 5.88 -13.00 9.69
N LEU A 114 6.30 -11.73 9.66
CA LEU A 114 7.66 -11.35 9.28
C LEU A 114 8.71 -11.95 10.23
N ARG A 115 8.46 -11.89 11.54
CA ARG A 115 9.35 -12.50 12.56
C ARG A 115 9.38 -14.03 12.48
N GLU A 116 8.23 -14.67 12.29
CA GLU A 116 8.13 -16.12 12.12
C GLU A 116 8.86 -16.60 10.86
N ALA A 117 8.84 -15.79 9.78
CA ALA A 117 9.62 -16.05 8.58
C ALA A 117 11.13 -15.83 8.75
N GLY A 118 11.59 -15.31 9.90
CA GLY A 118 12.99 -15.01 10.16
C GLY A 118 13.47 -13.70 9.53
N MET A 119 12.58 -12.78 9.19
CA MET A 119 12.96 -11.47 8.68
C MET A 119 13.37 -10.54 9.83
N VAL A 120 14.25 -9.57 9.53
CA VAL A 120 14.64 -8.52 10.48
C VAL A 120 13.81 -7.29 10.23
N ILE A 121 12.85 -6.97 11.11
CA ILE A 121 12.14 -5.69 11.07
C ILE A 121 13.13 -4.60 11.49
N LEU A 122 13.65 -3.87 10.50
CA LEU A 122 14.74 -2.91 10.67
C LEU A 122 14.27 -1.58 11.24
N GLY A 123 12.97 -1.27 11.07
CA GLY A 123 12.40 -0.01 11.53
C GLY A 123 11.05 0.29 10.91
N LYS A 124 10.55 1.49 11.23
CA LYS A 124 9.31 2.05 10.73
C LYS A 124 9.59 3.08 9.64
N THR A 125 8.81 3.05 8.55
CA THR A 125 8.87 4.08 7.51
C THR A 125 7.90 5.22 7.81
N ASN A 126 8.32 6.45 7.48
CA ASN A 126 7.46 7.60 7.50
C ASN A 126 6.32 7.44 6.48
N LEU A 127 5.24 8.18 6.70
CA LEU A 127 4.01 8.07 5.89
C LEU A 127 3.34 9.45 5.82
N SER A 128 2.38 9.59 4.91
CA SER A 128 1.44 10.70 5.04
C SER A 128 0.63 10.48 6.31
N GLU A 129 0.60 11.45 7.19
CA GLU A 129 0.02 11.35 8.53
C GLU A 129 -1.41 10.79 8.49
N TRP A 130 -1.70 9.83 9.41
CA TRP A 130 -2.96 9.09 9.45
C TRP A 130 -3.34 8.49 8.09
N ALA A 131 -2.34 8.01 7.35
CA ALA A 131 -2.50 7.48 6.00
C ALA A 131 -3.25 8.44 5.04
N ASN A 132 -3.07 9.74 5.23
CA ASN A 132 -3.60 10.84 4.41
C ASN A 132 -5.10 11.16 4.61
N ILE A 133 -5.75 10.62 5.67
CA ILE A 133 -7.20 10.79 5.89
C ILE A 133 -7.56 11.96 6.83
N ARG A 134 -6.61 12.72 7.36
CA ARG A 134 -6.90 13.78 8.34
C ARG A 134 -7.59 15.01 7.71
N SER A 135 -7.13 15.45 6.54
CA SER A 135 -7.57 16.69 5.89
C SER A 135 -7.72 16.55 4.39
N PHE A 136 -8.57 17.38 3.79
CA PHE A 136 -8.67 17.55 2.33
C PHE A 136 -7.41 18.18 1.72
N GLN A 137 -6.57 18.83 2.53
CA GLN A 137 -5.35 19.52 2.11
C GLN A 137 -4.09 18.81 2.59
N SER A 138 -4.18 17.55 2.98
CA SER A 138 -3.02 16.76 3.40
C SER A 138 -1.93 16.77 2.32
N SER A 139 -0.67 16.89 2.75
CA SER A 139 0.49 16.72 1.87
C SER A 139 1.07 15.32 2.02
N SER A 140 1.14 14.59 0.90
CA SER A 140 1.68 13.23 0.91
C SER A 140 3.15 13.20 1.33
N GLY A 141 3.47 12.26 2.22
CA GLY A 141 4.81 12.10 2.77
C GLY A 141 5.14 13.00 3.94
N TRP A 142 4.24 13.89 4.36
CA TRP A 142 4.40 14.68 5.57
C TRP A 142 3.67 14.04 6.76
N SER A 143 4.31 14.09 7.92
CA SER A 143 3.69 13.72 9.20
C SER A 143 4.21 14.62 10.33
N GLY A 144 3.40 14.85 11.38
CA GLY A 144 3.78 15.66 12.54
C GLY A 144 5.01 15.12 13.26
N ARG A 145 5.10 13.78 13.39
CA ARG A 145 6.24 13.10 14.01
C ARG A 145 7.48 13.05 13.11
N GLY A 146 7.32 12.76 11.82
CA GLY A 146 8.42 12.45 10.91
C GLY A 146 8.82 13.58 9.98
N GLY A 147 8.02 14.65 9.83
CA GLY A 147 8.23 15.67 8.80
C GLY A 147 8.00 15.15 7.37
N GLN A 148 8.62 15.77 6.37
CA GLN A 148 8.39 15.48 4.96
C GLN A 148 9.39 14.47 4.40
N THR A 149 8.90 13.36 3.87
CA THR A 149 9.65 12.44 3.00
C THR A 149 9.73 13.04 1.59
N VAL A 150 10.88 12.98 0.95
CA VAL A 150 11.09 13.49 -0.41
C VAL A 150 11.28 12.35 -1.42
N ASN A 151 11.02 12.64 -2.71
CA ASN A 151 11.19 11.68 -3.78
C ASN A 151 12.67 11.49 -4.12
N PRO A 152 13.22 10.25 -4.10
CA PRO A 152 14.64 9.99 -4.36
C PRO A 152 15.12 10.36 -5.76
N HIS A 153 14.25 10.38 -6.77
CA HIS A 153 14.60 10.78 -8.13
C HIS A 153 14.82 12.29 -8.25
N GLN A 154 14.00 13.07 -7.54
CA GLN A 154 14.14 14.53 -7.45
C GLN A 154 13.70 15.03 -6.08
N LEU A 155 14.61 15.66 -5.35
CA LEU A 155 14.46 15.98 -3.93
C LEU A 155 13.46 17.11 -3.61
N ASP A 156 12.96 17.84 -4.63
CA ASP A 156 11.86 18.82 -4.47
C ASP A 156 10.49 18.23 -4.84
N ARG A 157 10.42 16.92 -5.09
CA ARG A 157 9.20 16.25 -5.51
C ARG A 157 8.58 15.44 -4.39
N ASN A 158 7.25 15.36 -4.48
CA ASN A 158 6.43 14.56 -3.60
C ASN A 158 6.61 13.06 -3.94
N PRO A 159 6.86 12.17 -2.98
CA PRO A 159 6.94 10.74 -3.22
C PRO A 159 5.56 10.10 -3.45
N SER A 160 4.46 10.88 -3.37
CA SER A 160 3.10 10.41 -3.18
C SER A 160 2.91 9.71 -1.82
N GLY A 161 1.75 9.11 -1.61
CA GLY A 161 1.44 8.48 -0.33
C GLY A 161 0.20 7.57 -0.40
N SER A 162 -0.14 7.03 0.75
CA SER A 162 0.42 7.33 2.09
C SER A 162 1.64 6.49 2.48
N SER A 163 2.02 5.40 1.79
CA SER A 163 3.23 4.61 2.07
C SER A 163 4.50 5.26 1.50
N SER A 164 4.66 6.56 1.76
CA SER A 164 5.67 7.45 1.19
C SER A 164 7.09 6.99 1.50
N GLY A 165 7.38 6.76 2.78
CA GLY A 165 8.68 6.29 3.24
C GLY A 165 8.97 4.87 2.79
N SER A 166 7.96 3.97 2.72
CA SER A 166 8.14 2.61 2.24
C SER A 166 8.63 2.58 0.79
N ALA A 167 8.01 3.35 -0.10
CA ALA A 167 8.42 3.43 -1.50
C ALA A 167 9.76 4.16 -1.67
N ALA A 168 9.98 5.27 -0.96
CA ALA A 168 11.22 6.03 -1.02
C ALA A 168 12.42 5.23 -0.49
N ALA A 169 12.24 4.41 0.57
CA ALA A 169 13.28 3.55 1.15
C ALA A 169 13.75 2.47 0.15
N VAL A 170 12.80 1.79 -0.51
CA VAL A 170 13.10 0.79 -1.55
C VAL A 170 13.78 1.45 -2.74
N ALA A 171 13.25 2.55 -3.26
CA ALA A 171 13.85 3.28 -4.36
C ALA A 171 15.27 3.75 -4.04
N SER A 172 15.51 4.22 -2.80
CA SER A 172 16.84 4.61 -2.31
C SER A 172 17.76 3.42 -2.03
N GLY A 173 17.27 2.19 -2.14
CA GLY A 173 18.04 0.96 -1.94
C GLY A 173 18.44 0.71 -0.48
N TYR A 174 17.66 1.17 0.50
CA TYR A 174 17.93 0.88 1.92
C TYR A 174 17.77 -0.61 2.20
N VAL A 175 16.70 -1.16 1.70
CA VAL A 175 16.33 -2.59 1.76
C VAL A 175 15.76 -3.03 0.41
N ALA A 176 15.71 -4.34 0.17
CA ALA A 176 15.10 -4.89 -1.04
C ALA A 176 13.57 -4.77 -1.03
N VAL A 177 12.95 -4.88 0.15
CA VAL A 177 11.51 -4.96 0.35
C VAL A 177 11.04 -4.14 1.55
N THR A 178 9.84 -3.58 1.43
CA THR A 178 9.12 -2.91 2.52
C THR A 178 7.65 -3.31 2.52
N VAL A 179 6.97 -3.08 3.65
CA VAL A 179 5.53 -3.26 3.77
C VAL A 179 4.85 -1.91 3.83
N GLY A 180 3.87 -1.72 2.95
CA GLY A 180 2.95 -0.58 2.94
C GLY A 180 1.52 -0.98 3.29
N THR A 181 0.63 0.01 3.37
CA THR A 181 -0.82 -0.18 3.49
C THR A 181 -1.54 0.66 2.46
N GLU A 182 -2.67 0.17 1.98
CA GLU A 182 -3.50 0.89 1.03
C GLU A 182 -4.98 0.77 1.36
N THR A 183 -5.63 1.92 1.42
CA THR A 183 -7.09 2.05 1.37
C THR A 183 -7.50 2.38 -0.07
N ASN A 184 -6.88 3.42 -0.66
CA ASN A 184 -7.10 3.81 -2.05
C ASN A 184 -5.82 4.49 -2.60
N GLY A 185 -4.99 3.74 -3.32
CA GLY A 185 -3.77 4.23 -3.96
C GLY A 185 -2.52 4.23 -3.08
N SER A 186 -2.62 3.97 -1.78
CA SER A 186 -1.52 4.23 -0.83
C SER A 186 -0.32 3.25 -0.88
N ILE A 187 -0.35 2.22 -1.71
CA ILE A 187 0.79 1.38 -2.10
C ILE A 187 1.17 1.70 -3.54
N VAL A 188 0.20 1.61 -4.46
CA VAL A 188 0.49 1.71 -5.90
C VAL A 188 0.92 3.11 -6.30
N SER A 189 0.36 4.16 -5.70
CA SER A 189 0.67 5.55 -6.05
C SER A 189 2.10 5.95 -5.65
N PRO A 190 2.57 5.76 -4.39
CA PRO A 190 3.96 6.04 -4.05
C PRO A 190 4.94 5.09 -4.75
N ALA A 191 4.58 3.83 -5.00
CA ALA A 191 5.41 2.93 -5.79
C ALA A 191 5.60 3.45 -7.22
N GLY A 192 4.53 3.89 -7.90
CA GLY A 192 4.59 4.51 -9.23
C GLY A 192 5.46 5.76 -9.26
N ASN A 193 5.30 6.67 -8.28
CA ASN A 193 6.07 7.92 -8.22
C ASN A 193 7.54 7.74 -7.81
N CYS A 194 7.87 6.67 -7.09
CA CYS A 194 9.23 6.33 -6.71
C CYS A 194 9.90 5.34 -7.67
N GLY A 195 9.19 4.87 -8.73
CA GLY A 195 9.73 3.97 -9.74
C GLY A 195 10.04 2.57 -9.22
N VAL A 196 9.19 2.05 -8.35
CA VAL A 196 9.29 0.71 -7.75
C VAL A 196 7.99 -0.08 -7.95
N VAL A 197 8.00 -1.35 -7.64
CA VAL A 197 6.83 -2.24 -7.70
C VAL A 197 6.03 -2.13 -6.42
N GLY A 198 4.70 -2.07 -6.54
CA GLY A 198 3.77 -2.15 -5.42
C GLY A 198 2.66 -3.15 -5.71
N ILE A 199 2.40 -4.05 -4.77
CA ILE A 199 1.27 -4.98 -4.84
C ILE A 199 0.26 -4.57 -3.77
N LYS A 200 -0.93 -4.19 -4.19
CA LYS A 200 -2.11 -4.09 -3.34
C LYS A 200 -2.87 -5.40 -3.45
N PRO A 201 -2.83 -6.27 -2.45
CA PRO A 201 -3.55 -7.55 -2.50
C PRO A 201 -5.07 -7.36 -2.45
N THR A 202 -5.79 -8.43 -2.78
CA THR A 202 -7.22 -8.55 -2.48
C THR A 202 -7.45 -8.35 -0.99
N VAL A 203 -8.47 -7.57 -0.61
CA VAL A 203 -8.86 -7.37 0.80
C VAL A 203 -9.19 -8.71 1.45
N GLY A 204 -8.54 -9.02 2.57
CA GLY A 204 -8.65 -10.29 3.28
C GLY A 204 -7.59 -11.33 2.91
N LEU A 205 -6.78 -11.09 1.86
CA LEU A 205 -5.63 -11.96 1.54
C LEU A 205 -4.51 -11.83 2.57
N VAL A 206 -4.25 -10.61 3.02
CA VAL A 206 -3.29 -10.28 4.10
C VAL A 206 -4.07 -9.74 5.29
N SER A 207 -3.76 -10.25 6.47
CA SER A 207 -4.42 -9.83 7.71
C SER A 207 -4.18 -8.35 8.04
N ARG A 208 -5.24 -7.67 8.50
CA ARG A 208 -5.23 -6.27 8.93
C ARG A 208 -5.19 -6.11 10.45
N VAL A 209 -5.16 -7.21 11.19
CA VAL A 209 -5.13 -7.21 12.67
C VAL A 209 -3.87 -6.48 13.16
N GLY A 210 -4.05 -5.45 13.98
CA GLY A 210 -2.98 -4.64 14.54
C GLY A 210 -2.42 -3.58 13.57
N VAL A 211 -3.16 -3.22 12.53
CA VAL A 211 -2.85 -2.08 11.66
C VAL A 211 -3.79 -0.93 12.01
N ILE A 212 -3.24 0.28 12.23
CA ILE A 212 -4.07 1.49 12.43
C ILE A 212 -4.91 1.69 11.18
N PRO A 213 -6.25 1.60 11.27
CA PRO A 213 -7.13 1.51 10.11
C PRO A 213 -7.55 2.88 9.56
N ILE A 214 -7.99 2.88 8.31
CA ILE A 214 -8.94 3.84 7.76
C ILE A 214 -10.30 3.17 7.57
N SER A 215 -10.30 2.00 6.91
CA SER A 215 -11.52 1.41 6.38
C SER A 215 -11.46 -0.12 6.43
N HIS A 216 -12.40 -0.74 7.13
CA HIS A 216 -12.48 -2.19 7.13
C HIS A 216 -12.92 -2.77 5.77
N SER A 217 -13.59 -1.98 4.92
CA SER A 217 -14.04 -2.45 3.59
C SER A 217 -12.97 -2.38 2.51
N GLN A 218 -11.94 -1.52 2.67
CA GLN A 218 -10.97 -1.23 1.61
C GLN A 218 -9.50 -1.45 2.02
N ASP A 219 -9.16 -1.37 3.32
CA ASP A 219 -7.78 -1.50 3.77
C ASP A 219 -7.18 -2.85 3.44
N THR A 220 -5.95 -2.80 2.95
CA THR A 220 -5.10 -3.98 2.74
C THR A 220 -3.63 -3.62 3.00
N ILE A 221 -2.82 -4.64 3.26
CA ILE A 221 -1.38 -4.52 3.47
C ILE A 221 -0.68 -5.22 2.33
N GLY A 222 0.40 -4.66 1.82
CA GLY A 222 1.10 -5.31 0.73
C GLY A 222 2.57 -4.90 0.59
N PRO A 223 3.33 -5.66 -0.22
CA PRO A 223 4.73 -5.43 -0.46
C PRO A 223 4.98 -4.26 -1.40
N ILE A 224 6.07 -3.53 -1.13
CA ILE A 224 6.71 -2.61 -2.05
C ILE A 224 8.15 -3.07 -2.22
N ALA A 225 8.62 -3.22 -3.47
CA ALA A 225 9.92 -3.78 -3.79
C ALA A 225 10.49 -3.16 -5.07
N ARG A 226 11.79 -3.40 -5.37
CA ARG A 226 12.36 -2.96 -6.64
C ARG A 226 11.96 -3.83 -7.82
N SER A 227 11.58 -5.08 -7.58
CA SER A 227 11.17 -6.02 -8.61
C SER A 227 9.90 -6.76 -8.23
N VAL A 228 9.17 -7.26 -9.23
CA VAL A 228 8.02 -8.13 -9.02
C VAL A 228 8.43 -9.41 -8.28
N ALA A 229 9.62 -9.94 -8.55
CA ALA A 229 10.14 -11.12 -7.89
C ALA A 229 10.32 -10.91 -6.37
N ASP A 230 10.94 -9.79 -5.96
CA ASP A 230 11.11 -9.46 -4.54
C ASP A 230 9.75 -9.20 -3.87
N ALA A 231 8.81 -8.52 -4.56
CA ALA A 231 7.46 -8.29 -4.05
C ALA A 231 6.69 -9.59 -3.87
N ALA A 232 6.78 -10.53 -4.81
CA ALA A 232 6.16 -11.85 -4.74
C ALA A 232 6.71 -12.69 -3.57
N ALA A 233 8.04 -12.65 -3.37
CA ALA A 233 8.69 -13.33 -2.24
C ALA A 233 8.19 -12.80 -0.89
N LEU A 234 8.03 -11.49 -0.74
CA LEU A 234 7.47 -10.91 0.48
C LEU A 234 5.96 -11.22 0.60
N LEU A 235 5.21 -11.21 -0.51
CA LEU A 235 3.78 -11.55 -0.48
C LEU A 235 3.54 -12.97 0.03
N ASN A 236 4.43 -13.94 -0.28
CA ASN A 236 4.36 -15.30 0.28
C ASN A 236 4.41 -15.33 1.82
N VAL A 237 5.12 -14.37 2.44
CA VAL A 237 5.17 -14.25 3.90
C VAL A 237 3.90 -13.62 4.45
N LEU A 238 3.34 -12.63 3.73
CA LEU A 238 2.21 -11.82 4.20
C LEU A 238 0.85 -12.49 3.97
N ALA A 239 0.70 -13.26 2.88
CA ALA A 239 -0.56 -13.85 2.43
C ALA A 239 -0.88 -15.13 3.21
N VAL A 240 -1.17 -14.99 4.49
CA VAL A 240 -1.53 -16.10 5.39
C VAL A 240 -2.94 -15.86 5.90
N PRO A 241 -3.87 -16.82 5.74
CA PRO A 241 -5.22 -16.74 6.27
C PRO A 241 -5.22 -16.48 7.77
N ASP A 242 -5.97 -15.47 8.23
CA ASP A 242 -6.05 -15.11 9.63
C ASP A 242 -7.47 -15.22 10.16
N PRO A 243 -7.75 -16.14 11.11
CA PRO A 243 -9.08 -16.28 11.69
C PRO A 243 -9.51 -15.09 12.56
N GLU A 244 -8.61 -14.17 12.92
CA GLU A 244 -8.93 -12.96 13.68
C GLU A 244 -9.38 -11.82 12.76
N ASP A 245 -8.99 -11.82 11.47
CA ASP A 245 -9.46 -10.82 10.51
C ASP A 245 -10.79 -11.24 9.87
N SER A 246 -11.81 -10.40 10.04
CA SER A 246 -13.14 -10.61 9.46
C SER A 246 -13.13 -10.73 7.94
N ALA A 247 -12.24 -10.00 7.24
CA ALA A 247 -12.12 -10.11 5.79
C ALA A 247 -11.48 -11.44 5.35
N SER A 248 -10.52 -11.94 6.11
CA SER A 248 -9.92 -13.26 5.86
C SER A 248 -10.93 -14.40 6.06
N ARG A 249 -11.94 -14.20 6.94
CA ARG A 249 -13.07 -15.13 7.08
C ARG A 249 -14.18 -14.91 6.05
N GLY A 250 -14.15 -13.81 5.29
CA GLY A 250 -15.26 -13.40 4.42
C GLY A 250 -16.51 -12.94 5.19
N GLU A 251 -16.38 -12.59 6.47
CA GLU A 251 -17.46 -12.22 7.36
C GLU A 251 -17.54 -10.71 7.53
N TRP A 252 -18.57 -10.08 6.96
CA TRP A 252 -18.78 -8.65 7.15
C TRP A 252 -19.00 -8.33 8.63
N PRO A 253 -18.30 -7.34 9.22
CA PRO A 253 -18.27 -7.14 10.69
C PRO A 253 -19.56 -6.62 11.28
N ILE A 254 -20.55 -6.27 10.45
CA ILE A 254 -21.82 -5.68 10.90
C ILE A 254 -22.96 -6.66 10.72
N THR A 255 -23.59 -7.04 11.81
CA THR A 255 -24.86 -7.75 11.77
C THR A 255 -25.97 -6.72 11.68
N VAL A 256 -26.62 -6.60 10.53
CA VAL A 256 -27.84 -5.82 10.40
C VAL A 256 -28.89 -6.47 11.31
N SER A 257 -29.14 -5.86 12.47
CA SER A 257 -30.17 -6.36 13.38
C SER A 257 -31.55 -6.28 12.68
N ALA A 258 -32.28 -7.38 12.68
CA ALA A 258 -33.66 -7.43 12.18
C ALA A 258 -34.66 -6.52 12.98
N ALA A 259 -34.16 -5.72 13.92
CA ALA A 259 -34.89 -4.75 14.71
C ALA A 259 -34.95 -3.35 14.08
N THR A 260 -34.49 -3.16 12.83
CA THR A 260 -34.79 -1.93 12.10
C THR A 260 -36.29 -1.79 11.91
N PRO A 261 -36.92 -0.62 12.16
CA PRO A 261 -38.37 -0.43 12.09
C PRO A 261 -38.89 -0.94 10.75
N ALA A 262 -40.01 -1.66 10.80
CA ALA A 262 -40.62 -2.31 9.65
C ALA A 262 -40.53 -1.42 8.40
N ALA A 263 -39.76 -1.88 7.43
CA ALA A 263 -39.63 -1.26 6.12
C ALA A 263 -41.03 -1.03 5.53
N THR A 264 -41.27 0.14 4.95
CA THR A 264 -42.47 0.37 4.15
C THR A 264 -42.45 -0.64 2.98
N PRO A 265 -43.61 -1.03 2.43
CA PRO A 265 -43.73 -2.12 1.43
C PRO A 265 -42.91 -1.93 0.14
N GLU A 266 -42.23 -0.81 -0.04
CA GLU A 266 -41.44 -0.47 -1.22
C GLU A 266 -39.92 -0.50 -1.00
N MET A 267 -39.43 -0.82 0.21
CA MET A 267 -37.99 -1.00 0.42
C MET A 267 -37.54 -2.36 -0.12
N THR A 268 -36.99 -2.35 -1.30
CA THR A 268 -36.18 -3.46 -1.82
C THR A 268 -35.06 -3.72 -0.79
N ILE A 269 -35.01 -4.93 -0.24
CA ILE A 269 -33.88 -5.34 0.61
C ILE A 269 -32.64 -5.32 -0.29
N LEU A 270 -31.81 -4.30 -0.14
CA LEU A 270 -30.52 -4.25 -0.83
C LEU A 270 -29.64 -5.41 -0.32
N PRO A 271 -28.75 -5.96 -1.16
CA PRO A 271 -27.81 -6.96 -0.70
C PRO A 271 -27.00 -6.43 0.50
N ILE A 272 -26.60 -7.32 1.40
CA ILE A 272 -25.73 -6.95 2.53
C ILE A 272 -24.35 -6.64 1.97
N PRO A 273 -23.64 -5.58 2.45
CA PRO A 273 -22.23 -5.35 2.10
C PRO A 273 -21.40 -6.62 2.35
N SER A 274 -20.41 -6.87 1.52
CA SER A 274 -19.59 -8.08 1.62
C SER A 274 -18.12 -7.79 1.29
N TYR A 275 -17.22 -8.63 1.80
CA TYR A 275 -15.87 -8.69 1.27
C TYR A 275 -15.85 -9.32 -0.14
N PRO A 276 -14.72 -9.25 -0.88
CA PRO A 276 -14.55 -9.96 -2.15
C PRO A 276 -14.91 -11.44 -1.98
N ALA A 277 -15.61 -11.99 -2.98
CA ALA A 277 -16.04 -13.38 -2.92
C ALA A 277 -14.81 -14.31 -2.88
N GLN A 278 -14.68 -15.08 -1.81
CA GLN A 278 -13.60 -16.03 -1.65
C GLN A 278 -13.81 -17.24 -2.59
N PRO A 279 -12.73 -17.81 -3.12
CA PRO A 279 -12.78 -19.10 -3.81
C PRO A 279 -13.33 -20.21 -2.90
N ASP A 280 -13.81 -21.30 -3.50
CA ASP A 280 -14.18 -22.49 -2.75
C ASP A 280 -13.00 -22.97 -1.89
N GLY A 281 -13.19 -23.01 -0.56
CA GLY A 281 -12.14 -23.38 0.39
C GLY A 281 -11.49 -22.21 1.16
N GLY A 282 -11.95 -20.99 0.92
CA GLY A 282 -11.50 -19.79 1.65
C GLY A 282 -10.37 -19.02 0.95
N VAL A 283 -9.62 -18.22 1.71
CA VAL A 283 -8.48 -17.44 1.21
C VAL A 283 -7.43 -18.39 0.62
N PRO A 284 -7.00 -18.18 -0.66
CA PRO A 284 -6.05 -19.08 -1.29
C PRO A 284 -4.65 -18.97 -0.66
N VAL A 285 -4.02 -20.12 -0.45
CA VAL A 285 -2.58 -20.19 -0.10
C VAL A 285 -1.82 -20.53 -1.39
N VAL A 286 -1.12 -19.54 -1.92
CA VAL A 286 -0.43 -19.63 -3.21
C VAL A 286 1.06 -19.34 -3.01
N ASP A 287 1.92 -20.03 -3.74
CA ASP A 287 3.31 -19.61 -3.90
C ASP A 287 3.42 -18.60 -5.06
N TYR A 288 3.44 -17.32 -4.73
CA TYR A 288 3.51 -16.24 -5.72
C TYR A 288 4.83 -16.22 -6.49
N THR A 289 5.90 -16.83 -5.94
CA THR A 289 7.17 -16.96 -6.67
C THR A 289 7.13 -18.02 -7.74
N ALA A 290 6.21 -18.98 -7.66
CA ALA A 290 5.96 -19.96 -8.73
C ALA A 290 5.29 -19.34 -9.97
N GLU A 291 4.69 -18.15 -9.83
CA GLU A 291 4.06 -17.39 -10.92
C GLU A 291 5.05 -16.54 -11.74
N LEU A 292 6.33 -16.50 -11.39
CA LEU A 292 7.36 -15.68 -12.05
C LEU A 292 7.76 -16.28 -13.42
N ASP A 293 6.84 -16.18 -14.39
CA ASP A 293 7.02 -16.66 -15.75
C ASP A 293 7.28 -15.47 -16.70
N PRO A 294 8.49 -15.33 -17.29
CA PRO A 294 8.80 -14.24 -18.24
C PRO A 294 7.96 -14.32 -19.53
N THR A 295 7.29 -15.45 -19.80
CA THR A 295 6.39 -15.64 -20.93
C THR A 295 4.92 -15.47 -20.59
N GLY A 296 4.61 -15.07 -19.35
CA GLY A 296 3.25 -14.98 -18.80
C GLY A 296 2.29 -14.06 -19.55
N LEU A 297 2.79 -13.18 -20.42
CA LEU A 297 1.99 -12.33 -21.31
C LEU A 297 1.60 -12.98 -22.63
N GLN A 298 2.18 -14.13 -23.00
CA GLN A 298 1.86 -14.79 -24.27
C GLN A 298 0.40 -15.26 -24.30
N GLY A 299 -0.39 -14.68 -25.20
CA GLY A 299 -1.82 -14.98 -25.36
C GLY A 299 -2.70 -14.40 -24.26
N ALA A 300 -2.15 -13.64 -23.29
CA ALA A 300 -2.93 -12.96 -22.28
C ALA A 300 -3.80 -11.88 -22.91
N ARG A 301 -5.06 -11.79 -22.49
CA ARG A 301 -6.03 -10.81 -22.99
C ARG A 301 -6.14 -9.65 -21.99
N ILE A 302 -5.64 -8.49 -22.39
CA ILE A 302 -5.53 -7.31 -21.52
C ILE A 302 -6.45 -6.20 -21.99
N GLY A 303 -7.32 -5.72 -21.11
CA GLY A 303 -8.23 -4.62 -21.36
C GLY A 303 -7.60 -3.26 -21.05
N VAL A 304 -7.68 -2.31 -21.98
CA VAL A 304 -7.15 -0.95 -21.81
C VAL A 304 -8.26 -0.01 -21.36
N VAL A 305 -8.16 0.52 -20.13
CA VAL A 305 -9.18 1.40 -19.54
C VAL A 305 -8.87 2.86 -19.92
N ARG A 306 -9.31 3.26 -21.12
CA ARG A 306 -9.06 4.62 -21.65
C ARG A 306 -9.72 5.73 -20.83
N SER A 307 -10.80 5.45 -20.12
CA SER A 307 -11.44 6.42 -19.23
C SER A 307 -10.56 6.84 -18.03
N GLN A 308 -9.51 6.08 -17.74
CA GLN A 308 -8.51 6.38 -16.70
C GLN A 308 -7.21 6.97 -17.26
N THR A 309 -7.22 7.53 -18.47
CA THR A 309 -6.12 8.28 -19.09
C THR A 309 -6.49 9.76 -19.25
N GLY A 310 -5.58 10.58 -19.77
CA GLY A 310 -5.84 11.98 -20.11
C GLY A 310 -5.60 12.98 -18.97
N PHE A 311 -5.24 12.52 -17.78
CA PHE A 311 -4.90 13.41 -16.67
C PHE A 311 -3.46 13.97 -16.75
N SER A 312 -2.58 13.35 -17.53
CA SER A 312 -1.22 13.80 -17.77
C SER A 312 -0.69 13.33 -19.12
N PRO A 313 -0.33 14.26 -20.04
CA PRO A 313 0.24 13.86 -21.34
C PRO A 313 1.57 13.11 -21.21
N HIS A 314 2.28 13.28 -20.10
CA HIS A 314 3.53 12.56 -19.82
C HIS A 314 3.24 11.11 -19.40
N ALA A 315 2.22 10.90 -18.56
CA ALA A 315 1.77 9.56 -18.19
C ALA A 315 1.17 8.84 -19.40
N ASP A 316 0.34 9.51 -20.19
CA ASP A 316 -0.26 8.93 -21.40
C ASP A 316 0.81 8.48 -22.40
N ALA A 317 1.86 9.28 -22.62
CA ALA A 317 2.94 8.91 -23.54
C ALA A 317 3.73 7.67 -23.11
N VAL A 318 4.02 7.53 -21.80
CA VAL A 318 4.66 6.31 -21.27
C VAL A 318 3.70 5.13 -21.32
N PHE A 319 2.42 5.37 -21.07
CA PHE A 319 1.41 4.32 -21.13
C PHE A 319 1.27 3.74 -22.55
N GLU A 320 1.28 4.58 -23.60
CA GLU A 320 1.30 4.08 -24.99
C GLU A 320 2.56 3.24 -25.29
N GLU A 321 3.72 3.62 -24.77
CA GLU A 321 4.94 2.80 -24.90
C GLU A 321 4.79 1.46 -24.15
N ALA A 322 4.17 1.48 -22.96
CA ALA A 322 3.89 0.27 -22.20
C ALA A 322 2.91 -0.66 -22.92
N LEU A 323 1.85 -0.12 -23.55
CA LEU A 323 0.91 -0.90 -24.38
C LEU A 323 1.63 -1.58 -25.55
N ALA A 324 2.53 -0.87 -26.22
CA ALA A 324 3.36 -1.46 -27.28
C ALA A 324 4.26 -2.59 -26.76
N ALA A 325 4.82 -2.45 -25.55
CA ALA A 325 5.61 -3.48 -24.91
C ALA A 325 4.79 -4.74 -24.54
N LEU A 326 3.55 -4.56 -24.06
CA LEU A 326 2.60 -5.66 -23.81
C LEU A 326 2.34 -6.47 -25.09
N VAL A 327 2.07 -5.80 -26.21
CA VAL A 327 1.87 -6.44 -27.52
C VAL A 327 3.15 -7.16 -27.97
N ALA A 328 4.32 -6.55 -27.80
CA ALA A 328 5.60 -7.16 -28.15
C ALA A 328 5.91 -8.41 -27.32
N ALA A 329 5.41 -8.48 -26.07
CA ALA A 329 5.48 -9.65 -25.20
C ALA A 329 4.43 -10.73 -25.52
N GLY A 330 3.55 -10.49 -26.50
CA GLY A 330 2.56 -11.46 -26.97
C GLY A 330 1.15 -11.33 -26.37
N ALA A 331 0.86 -10.23 -25.68
CA ALA A 331 -0.49 -9.98 -25.18
C ALA A 331 -1.44 -9.52 -26.31
N GLU A 332 -2.70 -9.89 -26.18
CA GLU A 332 -3.81 -9.38 -27.01
C GLU A 332 -4.48 -8.21 -26.26
N LEU A 333 -4.43 -7.01 -26.82
CA LEU A 333 -5.09 -5.84 -26.24
C LEU A 333 -6.53 -5.71 -26.74
N VAL A 334 -7.43 -5.46 -25.80
CA VAL A 334 -8.79 -4.96 -26.09
C VAL A 334 -8.82 -3.48 -25.71
N ASP A 335 -8.83 -2.60 -26.71
CA ASP A 335 -8.65 -1.15 -26.56
C ASP A 335 -9.65 -0.36 -27.41
N PRO A 336 -10.54 0.46 -26.83
CA PRO A 336 -10.78 0.63 -25.40
C PRO A 336 -11.66 -0.46 -24.77
N VAL A 337 -11.56 -0.60 -23.42
CA VAL A 337 -12.56 -1.32 -22.64
C VAL A 337 -13.41 -0.32 -21.87
N GLU A 338 -14.72 -0.49 -21.97
CA GLU A 338 -15.66 0.27 -21.17
C GLU A 338 -15.83 -0.37 -19.79
N VAL A 339 -15.79 0.48 -18.77
CA VAL A 339 -16.14 0.10 -17.38
C VAL A 339 -17.52 0.71 -17.11
N PRO A 340 -18.59 -0.09 -16.97
CA PRO A 340 -19.97 0.42 -16.95
C PRO A 340 -20.24 1.49 -15.88
N SER A 341 -19.65 1.36 -14.69
CA SER A 341 -19.78 2.36 -13.61
C SER A 341 -19.23 3.74 -13.96
N GLY A 342 -18.36 3.84 -14.96
CA GLY A 342 -17.87 5.12 -15.47
C GLY A 342 -18.96 5.98 -16.13
N ALA A 343 -20.07 5.36 -16.56
CA ALA A 343 -21.21 6.06 -17.17
C ALA A 343 -22.10 6.78 -16.13
N ASP A 344 -22.08 6.35 -14.87
CA ASP A 344 -22.78 7.00 -13.75
C ASP A 344 -21.82 7.19 -12.57
N PRO A 345 -21.14 8.35 -12.50
CA PRO A 345 -20.16 8.60 -11.45
C PRO A 345 -20.78 9.00 -10.10
N ALA A 346 -22.10 8.92 -9.93
CA ALA A 346 -22.78 9.34 -8.69
C ALA A 346 -22.29 8.57 -7.45
N TRP A 347 -21.87 7.31 -7.60
CA TRP A 347 -21.26 6.51 -6.53
C TRP A 347 -19.99 7.15 -5.94
N GLY A 348 -19.29 7.99 -6.69
CA GLY A 348 -18.08 8.69 -6.23
C GLY A 348 -18.33 9.59 -5.02
N ALA A 349 -19.56 10.12 -4.87
CA ALA A 349 -19.92 10.92 -3.72
C ALA A 349 -20.02 10.12 -2.41
N ASP A 350 -20.14 8.79 -2.49
CA ASP A 350 -20.24 7.91 -1.32
C ASP A 350 -18.87 7.44 -0.81
N THR A 351 -17.80 7.56 -1.61
CA THR A 351 -16.49 6.97 -1.29
C THR A 351 -15.90 7.54 0.01
N LEU A 352 -15.77 8.85 0.12
CA LEU A 352 -15.23 9.46 1.33
C LEU A 352 -16.16 9.31 2.55
N PRO A 353 -17.48 9.53 2.45
CA PRO A 353 -18.40 9.23 3.56
C PRO A 353 -18.27 7.82 4.13
N VAL A 354 -18.10 6.79 3.30
CA VAL A 354 -17.86 5.42 3.79
C VAL A 354 -16.59 5.34 4.63
N LEU A 355 -15.49 5.95 4.17
CA LEU A 355 -14.24 6.00 4.93
C LEU A 355 -14.40 6.74 6.26
N GLU A 356 -15.18 7.82 6.30
CA GLU A 356 -15.42 8.60 7.52
C GLU A 356 -16.17 7.78 8.59
N TRP A 357 -17.18 6.97 8.22
CA TRP A 357 -17.86 6.06 9.15
C TRP A 357 -16.93 4.98 9.67
N GLU A 358 -16.17 4.35 8.77
CA GLU A 358 -15.32 3.21 9.10
C GLU A 358 -14.09 3.62 9.91
N LEU A 359 -13.53 4.80 9.64
CA LEU A 359 -12.40 5.38 10.39
C LEU A 359 -12.73 5.53 11.87
N LYS A 360 -13.87 6.15 12.20
CA LYS A 360 -14.29 6.37 13.59
C LYS A 360 -14.42 5.05 14.36
N ALA A 361 -15.08 4.07 13.77
CA ALA A 361 -15.27 2.77 14.40
C ALA A 361 -13.95 1.98 14.51
N GLY A 362 -13.17 1.95 13.43
CA GLY A 362 -11.93 1.19 13.38
C GLY A 362 -10.84 1.74 14.32
N LEU A 363 -10.72 3.07 14.45
CA LEU A 363 -9.79 3.67 15.41
C LEU A 363 -10.13 3.30 16.87
N ALA A 364 -11.41 3.34 17.24
CA ALA A 364 -11.83 2.94 18.58
C ALA A 364 -11.49 1.47 18.88
N GLU A 365 -11.67 0.57 17.89
CA GLU A 365 -11.30 -0.85 18.01
C GLU A 365 -9.79 -1.02 18.13
N TYR A 366 -8.99 -0.34 17.29
CA TYR A 366 -7.54 -0.39 17.35
C TYR A 366 -7.00 0.11 18.69
N PHE A 367 -7.47 1.25 19.18
CA PHE A 367 -7.02 1.80 20.46
C PHE A 367 -7.34 0.88 21.62
N ALA A 368 -8.53 0.28 21.65
CA ALA A 368 -8.93 -0.68 22.67
C ALA A 368 -8.10 -1.99 22.64
N GLY A 369 -7.67 -2.43 21.44
CA GLY A 369 -6.97 -3.70 21.25
C GLY A 369 -5.45 -3.61 21.36
N PHE A 370 -4.86 -2.48 20.97
CA PHE A 370 -3.42 -2.37 20.77
C PHE A 370 -2.72 -1.30 21.61
N LEU A 371 -3.44 -0.33 22.18
CA LEU A 371 -2.83 0.63 23.09
C LEU A 371 -2.80 0.09 24.54
N PRO A 372 -1.83 0.54 25.37
CA PRO A 372 -1.74 0.12 26.75
C PRO A 372 -2.95 0.59 27.57
N GLU A 373 -3.32 -0.19 28.60
CA GLU A 373 -4.40 0.18 29.52
C GLU A 373 -4.13 1.55 30.15
N GLY A 374 -5.13 2.42 30.12
CA GLY A 374 -5.05 3.79 30.62
C GLY A 374 -4.37 4.78 29.66
N ALA A 375 -4.15 4.40 28.41
CA ALA A 375 -3.72 5.36 27.38
C ALA A 375 -4.66 6.58 27.30
N PRO A 376 -4.12 7.79 27.11
CA PRO A 376 -4.94 9.01 27.05
C PRO A 376 -5.77 9.12 25.75
N ILE A 377 -5.40 8.37 24.72
CA ILE A 377 -6.07 8.33 23.42
C ILE A 377 -6.89 7.03 23.35
N THR A 378 -8.20 7.13 23.26
CA THR A 378 -9.13 5.99 23.23
C THR A 378 -10.15 6.08 22.10
N SER A 379 -10.22 7.26 21.45
CA SER A 379 -11.22 7.55 20.41
C SER A 379 -10.68 8.57 19.41
N LEU A 380 -11.36 8.71 18.28
CA LEU A 380 -11.09 9.79 17.31
C LEU A 380 -11.27 11.18 17.94
N ALA A 381 -12.23 11.34 18.86
CA ALA A 381 -12.45 12.59 19.59
C ALA A 381 -11.22 12.99 20.43
N ASP A 382 -10.53 12.04 21.05
CA ASP A 382 -9.30 12.31 21.81
C ASP A 382 -8.16 12.76 20.89
N VAL A 383 -8.04 12.16 19.70
CA VAL A 383 -7.07 12.58 18.67
C VAL A 383 -7.36 13.99 18.21
N ILE A 384 -8.63 14.32 17.94
CA ILE A 384 -9.06 15.67 17.53
C ILE A 384 -8.69 16.68 18.61
N ALA A 385 -8.97 16.39 19.88
CA ALA A 385 -8.65 17.27 20.99
C ALA A 385 -7.13 17.47 21.13
N PHE A 386 -6.35 16.39 21.02
CA PHE A 386 -4.89 16.47 21.04
C PHE A 386 -4.35 17.36 19.92
N ASN A 387 -4.85 17.21 18.70
CA ASN A 387 -4.43 18.00 17.55
C ASN A 387 -4.75 19.51 17.75
N GLU A 388 -5.90 19.84 18.35
CA GLU A 388 -6.27 21.22 18.68
C GLU A 388 -5.33 21.83 19.74
N GLU A 389 -5.03 21.08 20.79
CA GLU A 389 -4.14 21.50 21.86
C GLU A 389 -2.69 21.68 21.39
N ASN A 390 -2.25 20.90 20.40
CA ASN A 390 -0.91 20.86 19.84
C ASN A 390 -0.84 21.39 18.39
N ALA A 391 -1.76 22.27 18.01
CA ALA A 391 -1.95 22.70 16.62
C ALA A 391 -0.70 23.30 15.96
N ALA A 392 0.19 23.89 16.75
CA ALA A 392 1.43 24.49 16.23
C ALA A 392 2.39 23.43 15.65
N ASP A 393 2.41 22.22 16.22
CA ASP A 393 3.30 21.14 15.84
C ASP A 393 2.58 20.11 14.96
N GLU A 394 1.30 19.83 15.25
CA GLU A 394 0.51 18.79 14.58
C GLU A 394 -0.23 19.30 13.34
N MET A 395 -0.61 20.58 13.33
CA MET A 395 -1.36 21.19 12.22
C MET A 395 -0.70 22.44 11.63
N PRO A 396 0.64 22.50 11.46
CA PRO A 396 1.29 23.70 10.95
C PRO A 396 0.93 24.02 9.49
N TRP A 397 0.47 23.03 8.72
CA TRP A 397 0.25 23.13 7.28
C TRP A 397 -1.20 22.94 6.85
N PHE A 398 -1.93 22.03 7.48
CA PHE A 398 -3.31 21.70 7.14
C PHE A 398 -4.11 21.29 8.38
N ASP A 399 -5.42 21.43 8.28
CA ASP A 399 -6.39 21.18 9.35
C ASP A 399 -6.71 19.68 9.56
N GLN A 400 -7.80 19.39 10.27
CA GLN A 400 -8.33 18.04 10.50
C GLN A 400 -9.80 17.91 10.06
N ALA A 401 -10.16 18.56 8.94
CA ALA A 401 -11.57 18.66 8.52
C ALA A 401 -12.22 17.30 8.28
N ILE A 402 -11.51 16.31 7.74
CA ILE A 402 -12.06 14.96 7.54
C ILE A 402 -12.28 14.25 8.88
N PHE A 403 -11.40 14.43 9.88
CA PHE A 403 -11.61 13.88 11.22
C PHE A 403 -12.86 14.44 11.89
N LEU A 404 -13.10 15.75 11.75
CA LEU A 404 -14.33 16.38 12.26
C LEU A 404 -15.59 15.81 11.59
N ASN A 405 -15.54 15.58 10.27
CA ASN A 405 -16.62 14.93 9.55
C ASN A 405 -16.84 13.49 10.03
N ALA A 406 -15.76 12.72 10.18
CA ALA A 406 -15.81 11.33 10.65
C ALA A 406 -16.37 11.24 12.08
N GLU A 407 -15.95 12.15 12.99
CA GLU A 407 -16.46 12.18 14.35
C GLU A 407 -17.96 12.51 14.40
N ALA A 408 -18.46 13.29 13.46
CA ALA A 408 -19.89 13.60 13.35
C ALA A 408 -20.74 12.43 12.79
N ARG A 409 -20.10 11.37 12.23
CA ARG A 409 -20.83 10.20 11.73
C ARG A 409 -21.46 9.39 12.85
N THR A 410 -22.57 8.76 12.52
CA THR A 410 -23.28 7.78 13.32
C THR A 410 -22.54 6.43 13.38
N GLY A 411 -23.16 5.38 13.90
CA GLY A 411 -22.58 4.03 13.90
C GLY A 411 -22.65 3.34 12.54
N LEU A 412 -21.95 2.22 12.41
CA LEU A 412 -21.92 1.41 11.18
C LEU A 412 -23.25 0.66 10.90
N ASP A 413 -24.22 0.70 11.82
CA ASP A 413 -25.58 0.23 11.64
C ASP A 413 -26.51 1.26 10.96
N ASP A 414 -25.98 2.45 10.62
CA ASP A 414 -26.71 3.48 9.88
C ASP A 414 -27.05 3.01 8.47
N ILE A 415 -28.33 3.15 8.10
CA ILE A 415 -28.82 2.74 6.79
C ILE A 415 -28.19 3.54 5.64
N GLU A 416 -27.78 4.78 5.87
CA GLU A 416 -27.08 5.60 4.87
C GLU A 416 -25.68 5.04 4.60
N TYR A 417 -24.95 4.64 5.66
CA TYR A 417 -23.67 3.97 5.52
C TYR A 417 -23.82 2.65 4.75
N ILE A 418 -24.74 1.77 5.17
CA ILE A 418 -24.95 0.46 4.53
C ILE A 418 -25.26 0.64 3.04
N ASN A 419 -26.15 1.57 2.69
CA ASN A 419 -26.50 1.85 1.31
C ASN A 419 -25.31 2.44 0.52
N ALA A 420 -24.52 3.31 1.13
CA ALA A 420 -23.33 3.88 0.49
C ALA A 420 -22.30 2.79 0.15
N VAL A 421 -22.00 1.88 1.09
CA VAL A 421 -21.10 0.76 0.84
C VAL A 421 -21.61 -0.13 -0.29
N ILE A 422 -22.92 -0.47 -0.30
CA ILE A 422 -23.51 -1.29 -1.36
C ILE A 422 -23.34 -0.62 -2.73
N ARG A 423 -23.60 0.70 -2.83
CA ARG A 423 -23.47 1.44 -4.10
C ARG A 423 -22.02 1.44 -4.59
N ILE A 424 -21.03 1.73 -3.73
CA ILE A 424 -19.62 1.76 -4.17
C ILE A 424 -19.13 0.35 -4.51
N GLN A 425 -19.51 -0.69 -3.75
CA GLN A 425 -19.15 -2.06 -4.08
C GLN A 425 -19.74 -2.53 -5.40
N ALA A 426 -21.02 -2.21 -5.66
CA ALA A 426 -21.64 -2.53 -6.94
C ALA A 426 -20.94 -1.80 -8.11
N ALA A 427 -20.52 -0.54 -7.91
CA ALA A 427 -19.79 0.22 -8.91
C ALA A 427 -18.38 -0.33 -9.18
N GLY A 428 -17.70 -0.85 -8.16
CA GLY A 428 -16.37 -1.44 -8.31
C GLY A 428 -16.39 -2.87 -8.89
N ARG A 429 -17.40 -3.67 -8.54
CA ARG A 429 -17.53 -5.10 -8.86
C ARG A 429 -18.44 -5.33 -10.06
N ASP A 430 -19.74 -5.66 -9.81
CA ASP A 430 -20.72 -6.10 -10.83
C ASP A 430 -20.92 -5.10 -11.98
N ASN A 431 -20.85 -3.80 -11.69
CA ASN A 431 -20.92 -2.72 -12.66
C ASN A 431 -19.55 -2.10 -12.98
N GLY A 432 -18.48 -2.72 -12.52
CA GLY A 432 -17.11 -2.25 -12.62
C GLY A 432 -16.18 -3.27 -13.26
N ILE A 433 -15.22 -3.72 -12.48
CA ILE A 433 -14.13 -4.59 -12.92
C ILE A 433 -14.66 -5.92 -13.44
N ASP A 434 -15.57 -6.60 -12.72
CA ASP A 434 -16.09 -7.90 -13.12
C ASP A 434 -16.84 -7.83 -14.46
N ALA A 435 -17.68 -6.80 -14.65
CA ALA A 435 -18.37 -6.58 -15.91
C ALA A 435 -17.40 -6.35 -17.07
N ALA A 436 -16.36 -5.54 -16.86
CA ALA A 436 -15.37 -5.24 -17.89
C ALA A 436 -14.55 -6.48 -18.29
N LEU A 437 -14.12 -7.28 -17.29
CA LEU A 437 -13.40 -8.54 -17.50
C LEU A 437 -14.27 -9.55 -18.25
N ALA A 438 -15.49 -9.80 -17.78
CA ALA A 438 -16.40 -10.80 -18.33
C ALA A 438 -16.86 -10.46 -19.76
N ALA A 439 -17.20 -9.19 -20.04
CA ALA A 439 -17.71 -8.79 -21.36
C ALA A 439 -16.72 -9.04 -22.50
N ASN A 440 -15.42 -9.07 -22.20
CA ASN A 440 -14.35 -9.17 -23.17
C ASN A 440 -13.47 -10.41 -22.98
N ASN A 441 -13.78 -11.26 -22.00
CA ASN A 441 -12.99 -12.42 -21.60
C ASN A 441 -11.53 -12.05 -21.35
N LEU A 442 -11.30 -11.11 -20.41
CA LEU A 442 -9.98 -10.56 -20.12
C LEU A 442 -9.33 -11.25 -18.90
N ASP A 443 -8.00 -11.34 -18.93
CA ASP A 443 -7.20 -11.79 -17.79
C ASP A 443 -6.93 -10.65 -16.80
N ALA A 444 -6.80 -9.41 -17.31
CA ALA A 444 -6.61 -8.21 -16.49
C ALA A 444 -7.01 -6.94 -17.25
N LEU A 445 -7.16 -5.85 -16.50
CA LEU A 445 -7.26 -4.48 -17.02
C LEU A 445 -5.94 -3.74 -16.77
N VAL A 446 -5.61 -2.76 -17.62
CA VAL A 446 -4.46 -1.88 -17.42
C VAL A 446 -4.82 -0.41 -17.59
N ALA A 447 -4.13 0.43 -16.82
CA ALA A 447 -4.20 1.88 -16.89
C ALA A 447 -2.88 2.50 -16.38
N PRO A 448 -2.59 3.80 -16.65
CA PRO A 448 -1.46 4.47 -16.02
C PRO A 448 -1.66 4.49 -14.49
N THR A 449 -0.61 4.26 -13.71
CA THR A 449 -0.74 4.25 -12.24
C THR A 449 -1.21 5.60 -11.72
N ASN A 450 -0.50 6.66 -12.06
CA ASN A 450 -0.78 8.05 -11.70
C ASN A 450 0.03 9.02 -12.59
N GLY A 451 -0.12 10.33 -12.34
CA GLY A 451 0.73 11.34 -12.96
C GLY A 451 2.17 11.30 -12.41
N PRO A 452 3.13 11.91 -13.13
CA PRO A 452 4.49 12.05 -12.60
C PRO A 452 4.51 12.84 -11.30
N ALA A 453 5.51 12.59 -10.45
CA ALA A 453 5.67 13.21 -9.15
C ALA A 453 5.61 14.75 -9.24
N THR A 454 4.70 15.35 -8.47
CA THR A 454 4.50 16.81 -8.38
C THR A 454 5.46 17.43 -7.36
N ARG A 455 5.55 18.75 -7.32
CA ARG A 455 6.37 19.44 -6.31
C ARG A 455 5.72 19.32 -4.94
N ILE A 456 6.56 19.26 -3.91
CA ILE A 456 6.12 19.38 -2.52
C ILE A 456 5.62 20.82 -2.32
N ASP A 457 4.37 20.95 -1.87
CA ASP A 457 3.75 22.23 -1.52
C ASP A 457 2.95 22.06 -0.22
N LEU A 458 3.58 22.34 0.90
CA LEU A 458 2.97 22.21 2.22
C LEU A 458 1.89 23.26 2.49
N VAL A 459 1.84 24.35 1.71
CA VAL A 459 0.88 25.45 1.90
C VAL A 459 -0.42 25.20 1.15
N ASN A 460 -0.33 24.67 -0.09
CA ASN A 460 -1.50 24.46 -0.94
C ASN A 460 -1.94 22.99 -1.02
N GLY A 461 -1.16 22.08 -0.42
CA GLY A 461 -1.40 20.63 -0.49
C GLY A 461 -0.94 20.00 -1.80
N ASP A 462 -1.28 18.74 -2.00
CA ASP A 462 -0.85 17.97 -3.16
C ASP A 462 -1.52 18.43 -4.44
N HIS A 463 -0.73 18.69 -5.48
CA HIS A 463 -1.25 18.90 -6.83
C HIS A 463 -1.54 17.54 -7.48
N TRP A 464 -2.67 16.92 -7.11
CA TRP A 464 -3.06 15.61 -7.61
C TRP A 464 -3.55 15.70 -9.07
N LEU A 465 -2.88 14.98 -9.99
CA LEU A 465 -3.22 14.97 -11.42
C LEU A 465 -4.22 13.87 -11.79
N GLY A 466 -4.27 12.79 -11.02
CA GLY A 466 -5.10 11.62 -11.29
C GLY A 466 -4.40 10.32 -10.98
N GLY A 467 -5.16 9.23 -10.92
CA GLY A 467 -4.71 7.87 -10.68
C GLY A 467 -5.82 6.85 -10.90
N THR A 468 -5.50 5.58 -10.81
CA THR A 468 -6.38 4.50 -11.28
C THR A 468 -6.81 3.51 -10.21
N SER A 469 -6.52 3.77 -8.93
CA SER A 469 -6.77 2.81 -7.84
C SER A 469 -8.22 2.69 -7.38
N THR A 470 -9.05 3.71 -7.58
CA THR A 470 -10.35 3.84 -6.89
C THR A 470 -11.31 2.68 -7.17
N LEU A 471 -11.41 2.20 -8.42
CA LEU A 471 -12.31 1.07 -8.73
C LEU A 471 -11.91 -0.20 -7.98
N ALA A 472 -10.62 -0.51 -7.92
CA ALA A 472 -10.13 -1.66 -7.18
C ALA A 472 -10.20 -1.47 -5.66
N ALA A 473 -10.06 -0.23 -5.17
CA ALA A 473 -10.22 0.09 -3.75
C ALA A 473 -11.64 -0.23 -3.28
N ILE A 474 -12.67 0.33 -3.92
CA ILE A 474 -14.08 0.12 -3.56
C ILE A 474 -14.57 -1.31 -3.84
N ALA A 475 -13.94 -2.02 -4.77
CA ALA A 475 -14.18 -3.43 -5.00
C ALA A 475 -13.51 -4.34 -3.95
N GLY A 476 -12.43 -3.88 -3.33
CA GLY A 476 -11.53 -4.69 -2.52
C GLY A 476 -10.62 -5.61 -3.36
N TYR A 477 -10.42 -5.32 -4.65
CA TYR A 477 -9.72 -6.17 -5.63
C TYR A 477 -8.24 -5.83 -5.76
N PRO A 478 -7.39 -6.74 -6.27
CA PRO A 478 -5.96 -6.57 -6.30
C PRO A 478 -5.50 -5.61 -7.40
N LEU A 479 -4.36 -4.94 -7.14
CA LEU A 479 -3.59 -4.14 -8.08
C LEU A 479 -2.12 -4.51 -8.01
N VAL A 480 -1.44 -4.47 -9.15
CA VAL A 480 0.03 -4.49 -9.21
C VAL A 480 0.50 -3.33 -10.07
N THR A 481 1.31 -2.43 -9.50
CA THR A 481 1.99 -1.38 -10.26
C THR A 481 3.44 -1.75 -10.53
N VAL A 482 3.89 -1.44 -11.75
CA VAL A 482 5.26 -1.70 -12.21
C VAL A 482 5.77 -0.44 -12.91
N PRO A 483 7.05 -0.06 -12.75
CA PRO A 483 7.65 1.01 -13.54
C PRO A 483 7.53 0.72 -15.04
N ALA A 484 7.02 1.70 -15.81
CA ALA A 484 6.82 1.57 -17.25
C ALA A 484 7.76 2.46 -18.06
N GLY A 485 8.32 3.51 -17.45
CA GLY A 485 9.25 4.43 -18.11
C GLY A 485 9.47 5.69 -17.29
N TYR A 486 10.17 6.64 -17.90
CA TYR A 486 10.52 7.92 -17.26
C TYR A 486 10.20 9.07 -18.18
N ARG A 487 9.82 10.21 -17.59
CA ARG A 487 9.76 11.51 -18.27
C ARG A 487 10.40 12.57 -17.39
N HIS A 488 11.33 13.33 -17.96
CA HIS A 488 12.08 14.35 -17.21
C HIS A 488 12.77 13.82 -15.95
N GLY A 489 13.25 12.58 -15.98
CA GLY A 489 13.88 11.91 -14.84
C GLY A 489 12.90 11.45 -13.75
N LEU A 490 11.60 11.59 -13.96
CA LEU A 490 10.55 11.13 -13.05
C LEU A 490 9.95 9.81 -13.55
N PRO A 491 9.84 8.79 -12.70
CA PRO A 491 9.25 7.52 -13.07
C PRO A 491 7.73 7.63 -13.27
N ILE A 492 7.21 6.76 -14.12
CA ILE A 492 5.78 6.60 -14.39
C ILE A 492 5.50 5.10 -14.44
N GLY A 493 4.45 4.65 -13.74
CA GLY A 493 4.06 3.26 -13.67
C GLY A 493 2.84 2.92 -14.52
N ILE A 494 2.71 1.63 -14.84
CA ILE A 494 1.48 0.98 -15.31
C ILE A 494 0.91 0.15 -14.19
N THR A 495 -0.42 0.14 -14.04
CA THR A 495 -1.12 -0.69 -13.06
C THR A 495 -1.92 -1.77 -13.75
N PHE A 496 -1.71 -3.02 -13.33
CA PHE A 496 -2.56 -4.16 -13.66
C PHE A 496 -3.64 -4.30 -12.59
N MET A 497 -4.88 -4.53 -13.01
CA MET A 497 -6.06 -4.63 -12.16
C MET A 497 -6.82 -5.91 -12.51
N GLY A 498 -7.23 -6.68 -11.52
CA GLY A 498 -7.93 -7.94 -11.69
C GLY A 498 -9.18 -8.08 -10.85
N GLY A 499 -9.89 -9.20 -10.99
CA GLY A 499 -11.02 -9.56 -10.14
C GLY A 499 -10.58 -10.08 -8.77
N ALA A 500 -11.54 -10.45 -7.92
CA ALA A 500 -11.27 -10.99 -6.59
C ALA A 500 -10.27 -12.16 -6.64
N TYR A 501 -9.25 -12.12 -5.79
CA TYR A 501 -8.22 -13.16 -5.65
C TYR A 501 -7.48 -13.54 -6.95
N SER A 502 -7.41 -12.61 -7.91
CA SER A 502 -6.57 -12.77 -9.11
C SER A 502 -5.11 -12.35 -8.90
N ASP A 503 -4.69 -12.20 -7.65
CA ASP A 503 -3.36 -11.73 -7.25
C ASP A 503 -2.23 -12.49 -7.96
N ALA A 504 -2.29 -13.81 -8.01
CA ALA A 504 -1.33 -14.69 -8.70
C ALA A 504 -1.24 -14.38 -10.20
N THR A 505 -2.38 -14.20 -10.86
CA THR A 505 -2.44 -13.81 -12.28
C THR A 505 -1.78 -12.45 -12.50
N LEU A 506 -2.07 -11.47 -11.63
CA LEU A 506 -1.46 -10.15 -11.76
C LEU A 506 0.05 -10.17 -11.53
N VAL A 507 0.54 -10.98 -10.58
CA VAL A 507 1.99 -11.18 -10.37
C VAL A 507 2.63 -11.73 -11.63
N ARG A 508 2.06 -12.78 -12.26
CA ARG A 508 2.56 -13.38 -13.49
C ARG A 508 2.63 -12.37 -14.64
N LEU A 509 1.54 -11.65 -14.90
CA LEU A 509 1.46 -10.66 -15.99
C LEU A 509 2.43 -9.50 -15.76
N SER A 510 2.49 -8.99 -14.54
CA SER A 510 3.38 -7.89 -14.15
C SER A 510 4.84 -8.27 -14.22
N TYR A 511 5.19 -9.51 -13.82
CA TYR A 511 6.55 -10.02 -13.94
C TYR A 511 6.99 -10.10 -15.40
N ALA A 512 6.16 -10.71 -16.27
CA ALA A 512 6.46 -10.78 -17.69
C ALA A 512 6.63 -9.39 -18.34
N PHE A 513 5.81 -8.42 -17.93
CA PHE A 513 5.94 -7.03 -18.38
C PHE A 513 7.24 -6.39 -17.87
N GLU A 514 7.59 -6.55 -16.59
CA GLU A 514 8.83 -6.06 -16.01
C GLU A 514 10.05 -6.58 -16.78
N GLN A 515 10.08 -7.89 -17.10
CA GLN A 515 11.17 -8.50 -17.87
C GLN A 515 11.25 -7.95 -19.30
N GLN A 516 10.12 -7.61 -19.92
CA GLN A 516 10.06 -7.05 -21.26
C GLN A 516 10.61 -5.62 -21.33
N VAL A 517 10.29 -4.77 -20.31
CA VAL A 517 10.68 -3.36 -20.35
C VAL A 517 12.00 -3.06 -19.64
N ALA A 518 12.30 -3.75 -18.54
CA ALA A 518 13.54 -3.64 -17.75
C ALA A 518 13.99 -2.18 -17.50
N VAL A 519 13.06 -1.30 -17.15
CA VAL A 519 13.29 0.16 -17.12
C VAL A 519 13.77 0.70 -15.77
N TRP A 520 13.82 -0.13 -14.71
CA TRP A 520 14.22 0.36 -13.38
C TRP A 520 15.59 1.05 -13.40
N GLN A 521 15.69 2.20 -12.75
CA GLN A 521 16.93 2.99 -12.62
C GLN A 521 17.13 3.38 -11.16
N GLU A 522 18.38 3.27 -10.69
CA GLU A 522 18.74 3.79 -9.38
C GLU A 522 18.55 5.32 -9.36
N PRO A 523 17.91 5.88 -8.32
CA PRO A 523 17.74 7.32 -8.20
C PRO A 523 19.07 8.07 -8.14
N ALA A 524 19.13 9.20 -8.83
CA ALA A 524 20.32 10.06 -8.86
C ALA A 524 20.33 11.08 -7.70
N PHE A 525 19.32 11.12 -6.86
CA PHE A 525 19.14 12.10 -5.77
C PHE A 525 19.30 13.54 -6.27
N THR A 526 18.68 13.84 -7.41
CA THR A 526 18.85 15.12 -8.10
C THR A 526 18.27 16.25 -7.24
N PRO A 527 19.07 17.30 -6.89
CA PRO A 527 18.53 18.47 -6.21
C PRO A 527 17.40 19.11 -7.01
N GLY A 528 16.43 19.69 -6.29
CA GLY A 528 15.29 20.34 -6.92
C GLY A 528 15.66 21.51 -7.83
N GLY A 529 14.75 21.86 -8.73
CA GLY A 529 14.82 23.07 -9.57
C GLY A 529 14.60 22.79 -11.05
N ILE A 530 15.57 22.29 -11.79
CA ILE A 530 15.47 22.11 -13.24
C ILE A 530 15.29 20.65 -13.59
N LEU A 531 14.17 20.34 -14.25
CA LEU A 531 13.96 19.00 -14.80
C LEU A 531 14.92 18.76 -15.98
N PRO A 532 15.52 17.55 -16.09
CA PRO A 532 16.24 17.18 -17.29
C PRO A 532 15.30 17.18 -18.51
N PRO A 533 15.82 17.29 -19.73
CA PRO A 533 15.01 17.14 -20.94
C PRO A 533 14.32 15.77 -20.96
N ALA A 534 13.20 15.71 -21.68
CA ALA A 534 12.38 14.49 -21.81
C ALA A 534 13.14 13.38 -22.52
#